data_e0af42b156157e76f273c03978b4d885
#
_entry.id   e0af42b156157e76f273c03978b4d885
#
_cell.length_a   1.000
_cell.length_b   1.000
_cell.length_c   1.000
_cell.angle_alpha   90.00
_cell.angle_beta   90.00
_cell.angle_gamma   90.00
#
_symmetry.space_group_name_H-M   'P 1'
#
loop_
_entity.id
_entity.type
_entity.pdbx_description
1 polymer ?
#
loop_
_entity_poly.entity_id
_entity_poly.type
_entity_poly.pdbx_seq_one_letter_code
_entity_poly.pdbx_strand_id
1 'polypeptide(L)'
;GHMAGSVAVAAHNNAEALAQLKKASGQKVDLVKLMITGGVLDAEVVGEPGVLRMQPALVKAACDKAHALGMQVAAHVESPEGVRVALENGVDSIEHGAKPDAEILRLFKDTGAFLCTTISPALPYALFDRSITHATEVEQYNGTIVFEGIIDCAKAALANDIPVVLGNDVGCPWITQ
;
A
#
# COMPACT_ATOMS: atom_id res chain seq x y z
N GLY A 1 0.29 -11.61 5.34
CA GLY A 1 0.02 -10.26 4.84
C GLY A 1 -1.41 -10.15 4.34
N HIS A 2 -1.87 -8.95 4.20
CA HIS A 2 -3.22 -8.60 3.77
C HIS A 2 -3.64 -9.39 2.53
N MET A 3 -4.74 -10.14 2.60
CA MET A 3 -5.30 -10.98 1.52
C MET A 3 -4.31 -12.00 0.88
N ALA A 4 -3.14 -12.22 1.48
CA ALA A 4 -2.08 -13.04 0.89
C ALA A 4 -2.52 -14.47 0.57
N GLY A 5 -3.41 -15.06 1.36
CA GLY A 5 -3.85 -16.44 1.17
C GLY A 5 -4.69 -16.70 -0.09
N SER A 6 -5.26 -15.66 -0.70
CA SER A 6 -6.18 -15.80 -1.84
C SER A 6 -5.65 -15.20 -3.15
N VAL A 7 -4.91 -14.09 -3.07
CA VAL A 7 -4.52 -13.30 -4.25
C VAL A 7 -3.02 -12.97 -4.32
N ALA A 8 -2.25 -13.30 -3.29
CA ALA A 8 -0.83 -12.99 -3.23
C ALA A 8 0.00 -14.23 -2.88
N VAL A 9 1.27 -14.18 -3.21
CA VAL A 9 2.25 -15.23 -2.87
C VAL A 9 3.11 -14.71 -1.73
N ALA A 10 3.18 -15.48 -0.63
CA ALA A 10 4.06 -15.18 0.47
C ALA A 10 5.52 -15.46 0.08
N ALA A 11 6.42 -14.54 0.44
CA ALA A 11 7.85 -14.74 0.34
C ALA A 11 8.48 -14.44 1.71
N HIS A 12 9.14 -15.44 2.29
CA HIS A 12 9.69 -15.35 3.64
C HIS A 12 11.16 -14.91 3.69
N ASN A 13 11.78 -14.81 2.53
CA ASN A 13 13.18 -14.37 2.40
C ASN A 13 13.45 -13.85 0.98
N ASN A 14 14.62 -13.25 0.79
CA ASN A 14 15.03 -12.67 -0.49
C ASN A 14 15.05 -13.72 -1.63
N ALA A 15 15.51 -14.94 -1.38
CA ALA A 15 15.60 -15.96 -2.41
C ALA A 15 14.22 -16.35 -2.97
N GLU A 16 13.24 -16.51 -2.08
CA GLU A 16 11.85 -16.79 -2.47
C GLU A 16 11.23 -15.62 -3.23
N ALA A 17 11.40 -14.38 -2.75
CA ALA A 17 10.92 -13.19 -3.44
C ALA A 17 11.51 -13.06 -4.84
N LEU A 18 12.82 -13.21 -5.00
CA LEU A 18 13.49 -13.13 -6.29
C LEU A 18 13.05 -14.26 -7.24
N ALA A 19 12.78 -15.47 -6.73
CA ALA A 19 12.25 -16.55 -7.52
C ALA A 19 10.82 -16.25 -8.05
N GLN A 20 9.95 -15.66 -7.21
CA GLN A 20 8.61 -15.24 -7.64
C GLN A 20 8.66 -14.13 -8.69
N LEU A 21 9.53 -13.14 -8.53
CA LEU A 21 9.73 -12.08 -9.52
C LEU A 21 10.20 -12.64 -10.88
N LYS A 22 11.12 -13.59 -10.88
CA LYS A 22 11.56 -14.27 -12.10
C LYS A 22 10.42 -15.04 -12.77
N LYS A 23 9.57 -15.72 -11.98
CA LYS A 23 8.38 -16.39 -12.48
C LYS A 23 7.38 -15.41 -13.11
N ALA A 24 7.11 -14.30 -12.43
CA ALA A 24 6.23 -13.23 -12.91
C ALA A 24 6.72 -12.64 -14.25
N SER A 25 8.01 -12.34 -14.35
CA SER A 25 8.64 -11.88 -15.59
C SER A 25 8.47 -12.90 -16.73
N GLY A 26 8.60 -14.19 -16.46
CA GLY A 26 8.34 -15.26 -17.44
C GLY A 26 6.87 -15.31 -17.90
N GLN A 27 5.94 -14.80 -17.12
CA GLN A 27 4.52 -14.65 -17.46
C GLN A 27 4.21 -13.35 -18.19
N LYS A 28 5.22 -12.50 -18.45
CA LYS A 28 5.11 -11.22 -19.15
C LYS A 28 4.18 -10.22 -18.44
N VAL A 29 4.21 -10.18 -17.11
CA VAL A 29 3.51 -9.14 -16.36
C VAL A 29 4.24 -7.81 -16.47
N ASP A 30 3.51 -6.72 -16.47
CA ASP A 30 4.06 -5.36 -16.63
C ASP A 30 4.56 -4.79 -15.30
N LEU A 31 3.95 -5.20 -14.20
CA LEU A 31 4.30 -4.71 -12.86
C LEU A 31 4.18 -5.80 -11.80
N VAL A 32 4.84 -5.54 -10.67
CA VAL A 32 4.75 -6.35 -9.45
C VAL A 32 4.14 -5.51 -8.35
N LYS A 33 3.17 -6.05 -7.60
CA LYS A 33 2.66 -5.39 -6.40
C LYS A 33 3.24 -6.03 -5.14
N LEU A 34 3.85 -5.21 -4.28
CA LEU A 34 4.35 -5.60 -2.97
C LEU A 34 3.33 -5.24 -1.89
N MET A 35 3.16 -6.13 -0.91
CA MET A 35 2.35 -5.90 0.29
C MET A 35 3.28 -5.52 1.44
N ILE A 36 3.72 -4.25 1.46
CA ILE A 36 4.77 -3.78 2.39
C ILE A 36 4.24 -3.67 3.81
N THR A 37 2.99 -3.21 3.95
CA THR A 37 2.32 -3.18 5.27
C THR A 37 1.15 -4.15 5.30
N GLY A 38 0.61 -4.39 6.49
CA GLY A 38 -0.76 -4.82 6.69
C GLY A 38 -1.74 -3.70 6.36
N GLY A 39 -3.00 -3.94 6.61
CA GLY A 39 -4.08 -2.97 6.39
C GLY A 39 -5.18 -3.10 7.44
N VAL A 40 -6.31 -2.46 7.21
CA VAL A 40 -7.45 -2.44 8.12
C VAL A 40 -7.93 -3.84 8.52
N LEU A 41 -8.03 -4.75 7.53
CA LEU A 41 -8.63 -6.09 7.71
C LEU A 41 -7.74 -7.11 8.41
N ASP A 42 -6.43 -6.86 8.53
CA ASP A 42 -5.49 -7.74 9.25
C ASP A 42 -4.79 -7.04 10.42
N ALA A 43 -5.31 -5.88 10.82
CA ALA A 43 -4.84 -5.17 11.99
C ALA A 43 -5.33 -5.85 13.27
N GLU A 44 -4.43 -6.06 14.21
CA GLU A 44 -4.71 -6.71 15.51
C GLU A 44 -4.80 -5.70 16.66
N VAL A 45 -4.22 -4.52 16.47
CA VAL A 45 -4.07 -3.49 17.50
C VAL A 45 -4.76 -2.20 17.05
N VAL A 46 -5.55 -1.62 17.95
CA VAL A 46 -6.17 -0.30 17.75
C VAL A 46 -5.08 0.76 17.59
N GLY A 47 -5.15 1.54 16.53
CA GLY A 47 -4.18 2.60 16.21
C GLY A 47 -3.01 2.16 15.33
N GLU A 48 -2.92 0.88 14.96
CA GLU A 48 -1.83 0.31 14.15
C GLU A 48 -2.34 -0.35 12.86
N PRO A 49 -2.98 0.38 11.93
CA PRO A 49 -3.56 -0.23 10.73
C PRO A 49 -2.51 -0.78 9.75
N GLY A 50 -1.35 -0.15 9.68
CA GLY A 50 -0.34 -0.43 8.66
C GLY A 50 0.98 -0.95 9.22
N VAL A 51 0.95 -2.00 10.04
CA VAL A 51 2.17 -2.63 10.57
C VAL A 51 3.05 -3.14 9.42
N LEU A 52 4.35 -2.86 9.50
CA LEU A 52 5.33 -3.27 8.50
C LEU A 52 5.41 -4.81 8.41
N ARG A 53 5.17 -5.35 7.22
CA ARG A 53 5.22 -6.81 6.93
C ARG A 53 6.44 -7.20 6.09
N MET A 54 7.03 -6.27 5.34
CA MET A 54 8.26 -6.49 4.59
C MET A 54 9.38 -5.63 5.15
N GLN A 55 10.49 -6.26 5.49
CA GLN A 55 11.69 -5.52 5.94
C GLN A 55 12.28 -4.68 4.80
N PRO A 56 12.86 -3.50 5.07
CA PRO A 56 13.40 -2.61 4.04
C PRO A 56 14.37 -3.29 3.07
N ALA A 57 15.26 -4.14 3.57
CA ALA A 57 16.21 -4.89 2.73
C ALA A 57 15.53 -5.83 1.74
N LEU A 58 14.37 -6.42 2.11
CA LEU A 58 13.58 -7.26 1.22
C LEU A 58 12.86 -6.42 0.17
N VAL A 59 12.30 -5.28 0.55
CA VAL A 59 11.68 -4.33 -0.39
C VAL A 59 12.70 -3.89 -1.43
N LYS A 60 13.89 -3.45 -1.00
CA LYS A 60 14.95 -3.03 -1.91
C LYS A 60 15.37 -4.14 -2.88
N ALA A 61 15.62 -5.35 -2.37
CA ALA A 61 16.01 -6.48 -3.22
C ALA A 61 14.92 -6.83 -4.26
N ALA A 62 13.63 -6.70 -3.88
CA ALA A 62 12.51 -6.93 -4.77
C ALA A 62 12.41 -5.85 -5.86
N CYS A 63 12.52 -4.57 -5.49
CA CYS A 63 12.51 -3.45 -6.44
C CYS A 63 13.68 -3.53 -7.42
N ASP A 64 14.90 -3.69 -6.93
CA ASP A 64 16.09 -3.81 -7.77
C ASP A 64 15.94 -4.96 -8.79
N LYS A 65 15.37 -6.09 -8.36
CA LYS A 65 15.15 -7.24 -9.22
C LYS A 65 14.04 -7.03 -10.24
N ALA A 66 12.93 -6.44 -9.83
CA ALA A 66 11.80 -6.13 -10.72
C ALA A 66 12.26 -5.16 -11.83
N HIS A 67 12.94 -4.09 -11.48
CA HIS A 67 13.50 -3.11 -12.42
C HIS A 67 14.51 -3.75 -13.39
N ALA A 68 15.40 -4.61 -12.88
CA ALA A 68 16.34 -5.35 -13.73
C ALA A 68 15.66 -6.30 -14.72
N LEU A 69 14.40 -6.69 -14.47
CA LEU A 69 13.56 -7.50 -15.34
C LEU A 69 12.59 -6.67 -16.20
N GLY A 70 12.66 -5.33 -16.12
CA GLY A 70 11.81 -4.39 -16.88
C GLY A 70 10.40 -4.22 -16.33
N MET A 71 10.15 -4.60 -15.08
CA MET A 71 8.84 -4.46 -14.42
C MET A 71 8.85 -3.26 -13.46
N GLN A 72 7.74 -2.53 -13.38
CA GLN A 72 7.50 -1.54 -12.35
C GLN A 72 7.05 -2.19 -11.03
N VAL A 73 7.13 -1.44 -9.94
CA VAL A 73 6.75 -1.90 -8.60
C VAL A 73 5.73 -0.97 -7.97
N ALA A 74 4.56 -1.52 -7.68
CA ALA A 74 3.51 -0.88 -6.89
C ALA A 74 3.54 -1.42 -5.45
N ALA A 75 3.22 -0.59 -4.46
CA ALA A 75 3.21 -0.99 -3.06
C ALA A 75 1.90 -0.68 -2.35
N HIS A 76 1.29 -1.69 -1.73
CA HIS A 76 0.27 -1.48 -0.71
C HIS A 76 0.93 -0.97 0.57
N VAL A 77 0.54 0.22 1.02
CA VAL A 77 1.01 0.84 2.26
C VAL A 77 -0.09 1.67 2.91
N GLU A 78 -0.35 1.43 4.19
CA GLU A 78 -1.37 2.12 5.00
C GLU A 78 -0.79 2.71 6.30
N SER A 79 0.52 2.99 6.32
CA SER A 79 1.17 3.71 7.41
C SER A 79 2.28 4.63 6.91
N PRO A 80 2.58 5.73 7.63
CA PRO A 80 3.69 6.63 7.27
C PRO A 80 5.04 5.92 7.18
N GLU A 81 5.31 4.97 8.08
CA GLU A 81 6.52 4.15 8.04
C GLU A 81 6.59 3.30 6.76
N GLY A 82 5.47 2.65 6.39
CA GLY A 82 5.39 1.88 5.15
C GLY A 82 5.65 2.73 3.91
N VAL A 83 5.12 3.96 3.87
CA VAL A 83 5.37 4.90 2.76
C VAL A 83 6.86 5.25 2.66
N ARG A 84 7.52 5.56 3.79
CA ARG A 84 8.98 5.81 3.78
C ARG A 84 9.75 4.61 3.27
N VAL A 85 9.51 3.44 3.84
CA VAL A 85 10.17 2.20 3.42
C VAL A 85 9.98 1.93 1.94
N ALA A 86 8.79 2.14 1.41
CA ALA A 86 8.50 1.97 -0.02
C ALA A 86 9.33 2.92 -0.89
N LEU A 87 9.24 4.22 -0.61
CA LEU A 87 9.91 5.26 -1.40
C LEU A 87 11.43 5.17 -1.33
N GLU A 88 11.99 4.95 -0.14
CA GLU A 88 13.45 4.82 0.06
C GLU A 88 14.05 3.59 -0.63
N ASN A 89 13.23 2.57 -0.92
CA ASN A 89 13.68 1.30 -1.49
C ASN A 89 13.28 1.08 -2.95
N GLY A 90 12.78 2.14 -3.63
CA GLY A 90 12.65 2.14 -5.09
C GLY A 90 11.30 1.69 -5.62
N VAL A 91 10.22 1.83 -4.85
CA VAL A 91 8.86 1.61 -5.34
C VAL A 91 8.46 2.73 -6.30
N ASP A 92 7.80 2.40 -7.41
CA ASP A 92 7.37 3.36 -8.43
C ASP A 92 5.99 3.97 -8.14
N SER A 93 5.10 3.23 -7.48
CA SER A 93 3.79 3.75 -7.07
C SER A 93 3.40 3.34 -5.66
N ILE A 94 2.78 4.29 -4.96
CA ILE A 94 2.20 4.10 -3.64
C ILE A 94 0.70 3.92 -3.80
N GLU A 95 0.19 2.77 -3.43
CA GLU A 95 -1.24 2.49 -3.37
C GLU A 95 -1.76 2.85 -1.98
N HIS A 96 -2.95 3.46 -1.91
CA HIS A 96 -3.58 3.98 -0.71
C HIS A 96 -2.85 5.21 -0.17
N GLY A 97 -1.69 5.02 0.41
CA GLY A 97 -0.94 6.06 1.09
C GLY A 97 -1.36 6.20 2.56
N ALA A 98 -0.73 7.11 3.26
CA ALA A 98 -0.99 7.41 4.66
C ALA A 98 -0.72 8.89 4.94
N LYS A 99 -1.09 9.37 6.13
CA LYS A 99 -0.88 10.76 6.52
C LYS A 99 0.59 11.16 6.34
N PRO A 100 0.89 12.10 5.42
CA PRO A 100 2.26 12.44 5.10
C PRO A 100 2.81 13.51 6.06
N ASP A 101 4.12 13.50 6.20
CA ASP A 101 4.88 14.61 6.73
C ASP A 101 5.81 15.21 5.66
N ALA A 102 6.60 16.21 6.04
CA ALA A 102 7.51 16.88 5.12
C ALA A 102 8.56 15.93 4.51
N GLU A 103 8.99 14.91 5.25
CA GLU A 103 9.94 13.92 4.76
C GLU A 103 9.32 13.02 3.69
N ILE A 104 8.12 12.52 3.90
CA ILE A 104 7.40 11.71 2.91
C ILE A 104 7.18 12.50 1.63
N LEU A 105 6.76 13.76 1.73
CA LEU A 105 6.58 14.62 0.54
C LEU A 105 7.89 14.87 -0.21
N ARG A 106 8.99 15.03 0.51
CA ARG A 106 10.33 15.13 -0.09
C ARG A 106 10.70 13.82 -0.80
N LEU A 107 10.49 12.67 -0.17
CA LEU A 107 10.79 11.36 -0.76
C LEU A 107 10.01 11.12 -2.05
N PHE A 108 8.72 11.45 -2.13
CA PHE A 108 7.97 11.39 -3.37
C PHE A 108 8.63 12.21 -4.49
N LYS A 109 9.03 13.45 -4.19
CA LYS A 109 9.69 14.34 -5.17
C LYS A 109 11.05 13.81 -5.60
N ASP A 110 11.84 13.32 -4.67
CA ASP A 110 13.20 12.82 -4.93
C ASP A 110 13.18 11.53 -5.76
N THR A 111 12.21 10.67 -5.54
CA THR A 111 12.08 9.38 -6.26
C THR A 111 11.31 9.49 -7.56
N GLY A 112 10.42 10.46 -7.70
CA GLY A 112 9.49 10.57 -8.82
C GLY A 112 8.36 9.55 -8.78
N ALA A 113 8.17 8.84 -7.68
CA ALA A 113 7.05 7.94 -7.49
C ALA A 113 5.71 8.71 -7.49
N PHE A 114 4.63 8.04 -7.89
CA PHE A 114 3.30 8.61 -7.88
C PHE A 114 2.39 7.96 -6.83
N LEU A 115 1.33 8.67 -6.45
CA LEU A 115 0.29 8.18 -5.55
C LEU A 115 -0.90 7.65 -6.37
N CYS A 116 -1.31 6.41 -6.12
CA CYS A 116 -2.59 5.87 -6.55
C CYS A 116 -3.56 5.90 -5.36
N THR A 117 -4.36 6.97 -5.25
CA THR A 117 -5.29 7.08 -4.13
C THR A 117 -6.51 6.18 -4.32
N THR A 118 -6.89 5.46 -3.27
CA THR A 118 -8.01 4.52 -3.24
C THR A 118 -8.88 4.78 -2.01
N ILE A 119 -9.62 5.88 -2.04
CA ILE A 119 -10.38 6.36 -0.87
C ILE A 119 -11.55 5.43 -0.51
N SER A 120 -12.15 4.80 -1.54
CA SER A 120 -13.41 4.06 -1.40
C SER A 120 -13.39 2.91 -0.39
N PRO A 121 -12.37 2.03 -0.32
CA PRO A 121 -12.36 0.90 0.61
C PRO A 121 -12.39 1.28 2.09
N ALA A 122 -11.79 2.38 2.46
CA ALA A 122 -11.74 2.84 3.86
C ALA A 122 -12.95 3.69 4.26
N LEU A 123 -13.69 4.26 3.29
CA LEU A 123 -14.82 5.14 3.52
C LEU A 123 -15.93 4.53 4.40
N PRO A 124 -16.34 3.26 4.24
CA PRO A 124 -17.40 2.69 5.08
C PRO A 124 -17.06 2.70 6.57
N TYR A 125 -15.79 2.48 6.93
CA TYR A 125 -15.36 2.48 8.33
C TYR A 125 -15.40 3.88 8.96
N ALA A 126 -15.24 4.93 8.17
CA ALA A 126 -15.29 6.32 8.65
C ALA A 126 -16.72 6.87 8.73
N LEU A 127 -17.63 6.44 7.82
CA LEU A 127 -18.93 7.06 7.64
C LEU A 127 -20.11 6.24 8.17
N PHE A 128 -19.98 4.93 8.31
CA PHE A 128 -21.08 4.07 8.72
C PHE A 128 -20.86 3.48 10.11
N ASP A 129 -21.97 3.31 10.82
CA ASP A 129 -21.99 2.64 12.12
C ASP A 129 -21.68 1.14 11.98
N ARG A 130 -21.09 0.55 13.03
CA ARG A 130 -20.74 -0.87 13.08
C ARG A 130 -21.92 -1.82 12.93
N SER A 131 -23.13 -1.38 13.24
CA SER A 131 -24.35 -2.16 12.97
C SER A 131 -24.61 -2.35 11.46
N ILE A 132 -24.03 -1.50 10.62
CA ILE A 132 -24.11 -1.56 9.16
C ILE A 132 -22.89 -2.31 8.59
N THR A 133 -21.69 -1.93 9.01
CA THR A 133 -20.44 -2.49 8.46
C THR A 133 -20.13 -3.87 9.02
N HIS A 134 -20.64 -4.22 10.18
CA HIS A 134 -20.27 -5.39 10.97
C HIS A 134 -18.76 -5.47 11.29
N ALA A 135 -18.07 -4.32 11.19
CA ALA A 135 -16.65 -4.22 11.51
C ALA A 135 -16.42 -4.47 13.02
N THR A 136 -15.28 -5.03 13.34
CA THR A 136 -14.78 -5.08 14.72
C THR A 136 -14.42 -3.67 15.19
N GLU A 137 -14.20 -3.50 16.48
CA GLU A 137 -13.74 -2.21 17.03
C GLU A 137 -12.38 -1.81 16.45
N VAL A 138 -11.49 -2.77 16.30
CA VAL A 138 -10.15 -2.55 15.71
C VAL A 138 -10.26 -2.10 14.25
N GLU A 139 -11.05 -2.81 13.45
CA GLU A 139 -11.27 -2.45 12.04
C GLU A 139 -11.91 -1.07 11.87
N GLN A 140 -12.93 -0.76 12.68
CA GLN A 140 -13.60 0.55 12.62
C GLN A 140 -12.65 1.69 12.94
N TYR A 141 -11.88 1.56 14.04
CA TYR A 141 -10.95 2.58 14.47
C TYR A 141 -9.80 2.76 13.45
N ASN A 142 -9.20 1.66 13.05
CA ASN A 142 -8.09 1.66 12.10
C ASN A 142 -8.52 2.08 10.69
N GLY A 143 -9.72 1.68 10.26
CA GLY A 143 -10.30 2.13 9.00
C GLY A 143 -10.52 3.63 8.94
N THR A 144 -10.91 4.25 10.06
CA THR A 144 -11.01 5.72 10.16
C THR A 144 -9.64 6.39 10.01
N ILE A 145 -8.60 5.87 10.68
CA ILE A 145 -7.21 6.38 10.53
C ILE A 145 -6.75 6.29 9.08
N VAL A 146 -6.98 5.15 8.44
CA VAL A 146 -6.57 4.92 7.04
C VAL A 146 -7.33 5.86 6.11
N PHE A 147 -8.65 6.00 6.27
CA PHE A 147 -9.47 6.91 5.47
C PHE A 147 -8.96 8.36 5.54
N GLU A 148 -8.76 8.88 6.75
CA GLU A 148 -8.22 10.23 6.95
C GLU A 148 -6.80 10.35 6.36
N GLY A 149 -5.96 9.34 6.59
CA GLY A 149 -4.58 9.31 6.09
C GLY A 149 -4.49 9.32 4.56
N ILE A 150 -5.34 8.57 3.86
CA ILE A 150 -5.43 8.55 2.39
C ILE A 150 -5.85 9.92 1.86
N ILE A 151 -6.87 10.53 2.46
CA ILE A 151 -7.34 11.86 2.05
C ILE A 151 -6.26 12.92 2.28
N ASP A 152 -5.60 12.92 3.43
CA ASP A 152 -4.53 13.86 3.74
C ASP A 152 -3.35 13.67 2.78
N CYS A 153 -3.00 12.42 2.46
CA CYS A 153 -1.96 12.10 1.49
C CYS A 153 -2.29 12.66 0.10
N ALA A 154 -3.50 12.40 -0.39
CA ALA A 154 -3.94 12.88 -1.71
C ALA A 154 -3.94 14.42 -1.79
N LYS A 155 -4.48 15.11 -0.78
CA LYS A 155 -4.46 16.58 -0.70
C LYS A 155 -3.04 17.14 -0.68
N ALA A 156 -2.17 16.56 0.15
CA ALA A 156 -0.79 17.01 0.26
C ALA A 156 0.02 16.72 -1.01
N ALA A 157 -0.21 15.58 -1.66
CA ALA A 157 0.43 15.23 -2.93
C ALA A 157 0.06 16.26 -4.02
N LEU A 158 -1.23 16.55 -4.20
CA LEU A 158 -1.71 17.55 -5.16
C LEU A 158 -1.14 18.96 -4.86
N ALA A 159 -1.10 19.36 -3.59
CA ALA A 159 -0.57 20.66 -3.19
C ALA A 159 0.96 20.79 -3.37
N ASN A 160 1.65 19.67 -3.60
CA ASN A 160 3.10 19.59 -3.77
C ASN A 160 3.55 19.12 -5.15
N ASP A 161 2.65 19.15 -6.15
CA ASP A 161 2.93 18.72 -7.53
C ASP A 161 3.42 17.27 -7.64
N ILE A 162 3.06 16.41 -6.69
CA ILE A 162 3.28 14.98 -6.75
C ILE A 162 2.18 14.37 -7.63
N PRO A 163 2.52 13.54 -8.63
CA PRO A 163 1.51 12.93 -9.51
C PRO A 163 0.53 12.06 -8.72
N VAL A 164 -0.77 12.25 -8.94
CA VAL A 164 -1.83 11.46 -8.33
C VAL A 164 -2.69 10.82 -9.41
N VAL A 165 -2.91 9.52 -9.29
CA VAL A 165 -3.86 8.78 -10.11
C VAL A 165 -5.00 8.24 -9.25
N LEU A 166 -6.15 7.97 -9.85
CA LEU A 166 -7.32 7.46 -9.17
C LEU A 166 -7.41 5.95 -9.30
N GLY A 167 -7.58 5.26 -8.17
CA GLY A 167 -7.94 3.87 -8.07
C GLY A 167 -9.20 3.70 -7.23
N ASN A 168 -9.96 2.64 -7.45
CA ASN A 168 -11.16 2.34 -6.67
C ASN A 168 -10.99 1.12 -5.75
N ASP A 169 -9.98 0.26 -6.03
CA ASP A 169 -9.72 -0.96 -5.28
C ASP A 169 -10.99 -1.84 -5.12
N VAL A 170 -11.74 -1.98 -6.22
CA VAL A 170 -13.00 -2.72 -6.27
C VAL A 170 -12.80 -4.18 -5.88
N GLY A 171 -13.74 -4.72 -5.13
CA GLY A 171 -13.66 -6.07 -4.55
C GLY A 171 -13.48 -6.06 -3.03
N CYS A 172 -13.14 -4.93 -2.44
CA CYS A 172 -13.22 -4.73 -1.01
C CYS A 172 -14.68 -4.72 -0.52
N PRO A 173 -14.95 -5.04 0.76
CA PRO A 173 -16.29 -4.94 1.31
C PRO A 173 -16.92 -3.57 1.02
N TRP A 174 -18.20 -3.55 0.61
CA TRP A 174 -19.00 -2.35 0.30
C TRP A 174 -18.60 -1.62 -1.00
N ILE A 175 -17.54 -2.05 -1.70
CA ILE A 175 -17.12 -1.43 -2.95
C ILE A 175 -17.59 -2.29 -4.12
N THR A 176 -18.64 -1.83 -4.76
CA THR A 176 -19.16 -2.40 -6.02
C THR A 176 -18.83 -1.45 -7.17
N GLN A 177 -18.77 -2.02 -8.38
CA GLN A 177 -18.65 -1.21 -9.60
C GLN A 177 -19.91 -0.40 -9.85
#